data_d318dad6bd4d6c2aac65e6b5694a921a
#
_entry.id   d318dad6bd4d6c2aac65e6b5694a921a
#
_cell.length_a   1.000
_cell.length_b   1.000
_cell.length_c   1.000
_cell.angle_alpha   90.00
_cell.angle_beta   90.00
_cell.angle_gamma   90.00
#
_symmetry.space_group_name_H-M   'P 1'
#
loop_
_entity.id
_entity.type
_entity.pdbx_description
1 polymer ?
#
loop_
_entity_poly.entity_id
_entity_poly.type
_entity_poly.pdbx_seq_one_letter_code
_entity_poly.pdbx_strand_id
1 'polypeptide(L)'
;MKIVDAKVVVTRPGRNFVTLRITTDDGVTGLGDATLNGRELAVASYLRDHLVPLLIGIDPHRIEDTWQSLYRGAYWRRGPVTMAAIAAVDVALWDIKAKVAGLPLYQLLGGASRDRVRTYGHAAGRDVPELLDSVRARLAQGYPAIRIQTGVPGLRRVYGVHDTPASTPDGRVLPVVEDWDTAAYLRHIPTVFEAVRHEFGPELPLLHDAHHRLTPLQAARLGRDLEPYDLFWLEDCTPAENQEGLRLVRSHTTTPLAIGEVFNTVFDFRTLVNEQLIDYVRAAVTHFGGVSPLKKLFDFAAQQQIKSAIHGPEDISPVGMAAAIHLDLAIHNFGIQEYAGHSAATAAVFRHSYTFTDGHLHPGEAPGLGVELDEELAAAHPYEPAYLPVNRLADGTVHDW
;
A
#
# COMPACT_ATOMS: atom_id res chain seq x y z
N MET A 1 -33.08 2.82 -3.53
CA MET A 1 -31.93 3.23 -2.70
C MET A 1 -31.23 4.40 -3.36
N LYS A 2 -30.97 5.47 -2.60
CA LYS A 2 -30.25 6.65 -3.05
C LYS A 2 -29.31 7.11 -1.96
N ILE A 3 -28.19 7.71 -2.33
CA ILE A 3 -27.27 8.34 -1.39
C ILE A 3 -27.90 9.64 -0.89
N VAL A 4 -28.01 9.81 0.43
CA VAL A 4 -28.59 10.99 1.08
C VAL A 4 -27.59 11.82 1.85
N ASP A 5 -26.45 11.20 2.24
CA ASP A 5 -25.36 11.88 2.95
C ASP A 5 -24.01 11.25 2.60
N ALA A 6 -22.97 12.08 2.57
CA ALA A 6 -21.60 11.64 2.46
C ALA A 6 -20.68 12.55 3.28
N LYS A 7 -19.96 11.98 4.24
CA LYS A 7 -19.13 12.69 5.21
C LYS A 7 -17.67 12.30 5.07
N VAL A 8 -16.79 13.28 5.01
CA VAL A 8 -15.33 13.07 5.03
C VAL A 8 -14.83 13.26 6.46
N VAL A 9 -14.20 12.23 7.01
CA VAL A 9 -13.63 12.20 8.35
C VAL A 9 -12.11 12.16 8.23
N VAL A 10 -11.44 13.13 8.84
CA VAL A 10 -9.98 13.16 8.95
C VAL A 10 -9.62 12.97 10.42
N THR A 11 -8.85 11.94 10.72
CA THR A 11 -8.53 11.56 12.11
C THR A 11 -7.10 11.04 12.23
N ARG A 12 -6.52 11.12 13.45
CA ARG A 12 -5.14 10.68 13.73
C ARG A 12 -5.03 9.76 14.94
N PRO A 13 -5.63 8.57 14.94
CA PRO A 13 -5.42 7.58 15.99
C PRO A 13 -4.07 6.85 15.80
N GLY A 14 -2.97 7.56 16.09
CA GLY A 14 -1.60 7.10 15.80
C GLY A 14 -1.03 7.63 14.48
N ARG A 15 -1.78 7.59 13.39
CA ARG A 15 -1.45 8.16 12.06
C ARG A 15 -2.65 8.90 11.47
N ASN A 16 -2.42 9.79 10.52
CA ASN A 16 -3.52 10.46 9.81
C ASN A 16 -4.21 9.50 8.85
N PHE A 17 -5.54 9.48 8.91
CA PHE A 17 -6.39 8.77 7.96
C PHE A 17 -7.49 9.69 7.42
N VAL A 18 -7.89 9.47 6.16
CA VAL A 18 -9.00 10.16 5.50
C VAL A 18 -10.03 9.11 5.12
N THR A 19 -11.19 9.15 5.75
CA THR A 19 -12.27 8.18 5.52
C THR A 19 -13.48 8.89 4.95
N LEU A 20 -14.07 8.32 3.90
CA LEU A 20 -15.38 8.69 3.38
C LEU A 20 -16.43 7.73 3.95
N ARG A 21 -17.48 8.28 4.59
CA ARG A 21 -18.68 7.55 4.93
C ARG A 21 -19.83 8.01 4.04
N ILE A 22 -20.46 7.08 3.33
CA ILE A 22 -21.68 7.30 2.52
C ILE A 22 -22.86 6.70 3.27
N THR A 23 -24.00 7.41 3.26
CA THR A 23 -25.26 6.94 3.86
C THR A 23 -26.37 6.97 2.83
N THR A 24 -27.17 5.91 2.77
CA THR A 24 -28.33 5.77 1.87
C THR A 24 -29.64 6.13 2.57
N ASP A 25 -30.71 6.37 1.79
CA ASP A 25 -32.07 6.63 2.27
C ASP A 25 -32.68 5.46 3.07
N ASP A 26 -32.14 4.25 2.91
CA ASP A 26 -32.50 3.06 3.70
C ASP A 26 -31.64 2.91 4.98
N GLY A 27 -30.77 3.87 5.26
CA GLY A 27 -29.90 3.88 6.44
C GLY A 27 -28.66 2.99 6.34
N VAL A 28 -28.40 2.35 5.20
CA VAL A 28 -27.18 1.56 5.00
C VAL A 28 -25.99 2.52 4.82
N THR A 29 -24.89 2.23 5.52
CA THR A 29 -23.65 3.02 5.42
C THR A 29 -22.53 2.23 4.78
N GLY A 30 -21.70 2.90 3.98
CA GLY A 30 -20.44 2.36 3.44
C GLY A 30 -19.25 3.23 3.78
N LEU A 31 -18.11 2.59 3.97
CA LEU A 31 -16.84 3.22 4.28
C LEU A 31 -15.84 3.07 3.13
N GLY A 32 -15.06 4.12 2.88
CA GLY A 32 -13.96 4.11 1.93
C GLY A 32 -12.75 4.84 2.47
N ASP A 33 -11.57 4.36 2.13
CA ASP A 33 -10.28 4.96 2.51
C ASP A 33 -9.73 5.84 1.39
N ALA A 34 -9.41 7.08 1.73
CA ALA A 34 -8.78 8.06 0.82
C ALA A 34 -7.42 8.54 1.36
N THR A 35 -6.82 7.81 2.28
CA THR A 35 -5.57 8.23 2.90
C THR A 35 -4.46 8.32 1.86
N LEU A 36 -3.83 9.49 1.79
CA LEU A 36 -2.63 9.75 1.00
C LEU A 36 -1.61 10.42 1.92
N ASN A 37 -0.65 9.66 2.36
CA ASN A 37 0.33 10.07 3.37
C ASN A 37 1.03 11.39 2.97
N GLY A 38 0.98 12.37 3.88
CA GLY A 38 1.54 13.72 3.67
C GLY A 38 0.72 14.62 2.73
N ARG A 39 -0.46 14.18 2.25
CA ARG A 39 -1.37 14.96 1.39
C ARG A 39 -2.84 14.80 1.81
N GLU A 40 -3.09 14.39 3.05
CA GLU A 40 -4.41 14.04 3.58
C GLU A 40 -5.43 15.16 3.38
N LEU A 41 -5.07 16.40 3.71
CA LEU A 41 -5.99 17.53 3.58
C LEU A 41 -6.31 17.88 2.12
N ALA A 42 -5.38 17.64 1.18
CA ALA A 42 -5.64 17.83 -0.25
C ALA A 42 -6.71 16.85 -0.75
N VAL A 43 -6.61 15.59 -0.36
CA VAL A 43 -7.61 14.56 -0.71
C VAL A 43 -8.92 14.82 -0.01
N ALA A 44 -8.90 15.17 1.29
CA ALA A 44 -10.09 15.50 2.06
C ALA A 44 -10.87 16.67 1.46
N SER A 45 -10.16 17.74 1.03
CA SER A 45 -10.79 18.87 0.35
C SER A 45 -11.39 18.46 -1.01
N TYR A 46 -10.64 17.71 -1.82
CA TYR A 46 -11.12 17.23 -3.11
C TYR A 46 -12.38 16.36 -2.97
N LEU A 47 -12.40 15.44 -2.01
CA LEU A 47 -13.58 14.64 -1.69
C LEU A 47 -14.75 15.53 -1.31
N ARG A 48 -14.58 16.36 -0.26
CA ARG A 48 -15.67 17.13 0.32
C ARG A 48 -16.25 18.16 -0.64
N ASP A 49 -15.37 18.89 -1.34
CA ASP A 49 -15.77 20.08 -2.09
C ASP A 49 -16.13 19.76 -3.55
N HIS A 50 -15.63 18.65 -4.11
CA HIS A 50 -15.83 18.29 -5.52
C HIS A 50 -16.56 16.96 -5.75
N LEU A 51 -16.33 15.92 -4.96
CA LEU A 51 -16.95 14.62 -5.21
C LEU A 51 -18.25 14.42 -4.43
N VAL A 52 -18.28 14.74 -3.14
CA VAL A 52 -19.47 14.56 -2.29
C VAL A 52 -20.73 15.20 -2.90
N PRO A 53 -20.70 16.45 -3.42
CA PRO A 53 -21.89 17.03 -4.06
C PRO A 53 -22.43 16.24 -5.25
N LEU A 54 -21.57 15.50 -5.96
CA LEU A 54 -21.95 14.67 -7.12
C LEU A 54 -22.57 13.32 -6.72
N LEU A 55 -22.38 12.91 -5.48
CA LEU A 55 -22.87 11.60 -4.98
C LEU A 55 -24.33 11.66 -4.50
N ILE A 56 -24.78 12.83 -4.05
CA ILE A 56 -26.12 12.97 -3.45
C ILE A 56 -27.21 12.71 -4.50
N GLY A 57 -28.12 11.80 -4.18
CA GLY A 57 -29.26 11.41 -5.01
C GLY A 57 -28.97 10.31 -6.03
N ILE A 58 -27.71 9.87 -6.21
CA ILE A 58 -27.39 8.77 -7.12
C ILE A 58 -27.71 7.41 -6.49
N ASP A 59 -27.86 6.39 -7.34
CA ASP A 59 -28.02 5.00 -6.96
C ASP A 59 -26.65 4.38 -6.61
N PRO A 60 -26.39 3.97 -5.34
CA PRO A 60 -25.11 3.41 -4.91
C PRO A 60 -24.75 2.08 -5.59
N HIS A 61 -25.72 1.41 -6.24
CA HIS A 61 -25.45 0.15 -6.95
C HIS A 61 -24.82 0.34 -8.32
N ARG A 62 -24.79 1.57 -8.88
CA ARG A 62 -24.19 1.90 -10.16
C ARG A 62 -22.70 2.21 -10.03
N ILE A 63 -21.94 1.28 -9.44
CA ILE A 63 -20.51 1.48 -9.07
C ILE A 63 -19.67 1.86 -10.29
N GLU A 64 -19.73 1.07 -11.37
CA GLU A 64 -18.94 1.32 -12.58
C GLU A 64 -19.28 2.66 -13.23
N ASP A 65 -20.55 2.99 -13.35
CA ASP A 65 -20.99 4.27 -13.94
C ASP A 65 -20.52 5.46 -13.10
N THR A 66 -20.65 5.37 -11.77
CA THR A 66 -20.16 6.38 -10.84
C THR A 66 -18.64 6.54 -10.96
N TRP A 67 -17.89 5.45 -10.97
CA TRP A 67 -16.45 5.48 -11.13
C TRP A 67 -16.04 6.18 -12.44
N GLN A 68 -16.65 5.80 -13.57
CA GLN A 68 -16.36 6.40 -14.88
C GLN A 68 -16.74 7.88 -14.92
N SER A 69 -17.87 8.25 -14.31
CA SER A 69 -18.30 9.64 -14.21
C SER A 69 -17.32 10.50 -13.43
N LEU A 70 -16.86 10.02 -12.27
CA LEU A 70 -15.88 10.74 -11.44
C LEU A 70 -14.50 10.84 -12.12
N TYR A 71 -14.08 9.79 -12.80
CA TYR A 71 -12.79 9.77 -13.48
C TYR A 71 -12.80 10.59 -14.80
N ARG A 72 -13.78 10.34 -15.69
CA ARG A 72 -13.83 10.98 -17.02
C ARG A 72 -14.40 12.40 -16.96
N GLY A 73 -15.36 12.63 -16.06
CA GLY A 73 -15.98 13.92 -15.88
C GLY A 73 -15.04 15.00 -15.35
N ALA A 74 -13.97 14.60 -14.68
CA ALA A 74 -13.00 15.54 -14.11
C ALA A 74 -12.03 16.14 -15.14
N TYR A 75 -12.14 15.97 -16.42
CA TYR A 75 -11.23 16.36 -17.52
C TYR A 75 -9.72 16.29 -17.16
N TRP A 76 -9.25 17.07 -16.16
CA TRP A 76 -7.91 17.02 -15.55
C TRP A 76 -7.87 15.88 -14.53
N ARG A 77 -7.50 14.70 -14.98
CA ARG A 77 -7.62 13.44 -14.23
C ARG A 77 -6.28 12.72 -14.09
N ARG A 78 -6.26 11.66 -13.29
CA ARG A 78 -5.09 10.90 -12.83
C ARG A 78 -4.38 11.58 -11.65
N GLY A 79 -3.34 10.97 -11.17
CA GLY A 79 -2.57 11.41 -10.02
C GLY A 79 -3.15 10.98 -8.66
N PRO A 80 -2.30 10.98 -7.62
CA PRO A 80 -2.61 10.31 -6.36
C PRO A 80 -3.81 10.93 -5.62
N VAL A 81 -3.95 12.26 -5.60
CA VAL A 81 -5.06 12.94 -4.91
C VAL A 81 -6.42 12.56 -5.52
N THR A 82 -6.52 12.66 -6.85
CA THR A 82 -7.75 12.33 -7.57
C THR A 82 -8.12 10.87 -7.42
N MET A 83 -7.14 9.98 -7.56
CA MET A 83 -7.38 8.55 -7.55
C MET A 83 -7.65 8.01 -6.15
N ALA A 84 -7.04 8.55 -5.11
CA ALA A 84 -7.38 8.20 -3.73
C ALA A 84 -8.81 8.64 -3.36
N ALA A 85 -9.23 9.82 -3.81
CA ALA A 85 -10.61 10.26 -3.60
C ALA A 85 -11.64 9.37 -4.32
N ILE A 86 -11.37 8.98 -5.57
CA ILE A 86 -12.22 8.04 -6.33
C ILE A 86 -12.22 6.65 -5.66
N ALA A 87 -11.07 6.20 -5.15
CA ALA A 87 -10.95 4.93 -4.44
C ALA A 87 -11.88 4.86 -3.23
N ALA A 88 -11.93 5.93 -2.42
CA ALA A 88 -12.84 5.96 -1.27
C ALA A 88 -14.31 5.84 -1.68
N VAL A 89 -14.71 6.47 -2.78
CA VAL A 89 -16.08 6.33 -3.31
C VAL A 89 -16.34 4.90 -3.76
N ASP A 90 -15.45 4.33 -4.58
CA ASP A 90 -15.58 2.96 -5.10
C ASP A 90 -15.70 1.94 -3.97
N VAL A 91 -14.80 2.00 -3.01
CA VAL A 91 -14.78 1.09 -1.85
C VAL A 91 -16.05 1.23 -1.00
N ALA A 92 -16.50 2.46 -0.72
CA ALA A 92 -17.71 2.71 0.04
C ALA A 92 -18.99 2.17 -0.67
N LEU A 93 -19.05 2.28 -2.01
CA LEU A 93 -20.16 1.74 -2.79
C LEU A 93 -20.14 0.20 -2.81
N TRP A 94 -18.98 -0.43 -2.88
CA TRP A 94 -18.85 -1.88 -2.74
C TRP A 94 -19.24 -2.35 -1.34
N ASP A 95 -18.88 -1.61 -0.30
CA ASP A 95 -19.26 -1.90 1.09
C ASP A 95 -20.80 -1.87 1.26
N ILE A 96 -21.45 -0.80 0.74
CA ILE A 96 -22.93 -0.71 0.71
C ILE A 96 -23.53 -1.90 -0.03
N LYS A 97 -23.04 -2.20 -1.24
CA LYS A 97 -23.58 -3.30 -2.06
C LYS A 97 -23.50 -4.64 -1.35
N ALA A 98 -22.38 -4.91 -0.69
CA ALA A 98 -22.16 -6.15 0.04
C ALA A 98 -23.02 -6.23 1.32
N LYS A 99 -23.17 -5.13 2.05
CA LYS A 99 -24.09 -5.04 3.20
C LYS A 99 -25.54 -5.27 2.82
N VAL A 100 -26.00 -4.68 1.72
CA VAL A 100 -27.37 -4.89 1.19
C VAL A 100 -27.58 -6.34 0.78
N ALA A 101 -26.56 -6.99 0.22
CA ALA A 101 -26.63 -8.41 -0.13
C ALA A 101 -26.53 -9.34 1.09
N GLY A 102 -26.17 -8.83 2.27
CA GLY A 102 -25.95 -9.62 3.47
C GLY A 102 -24.71 -10.51 3.39
N LEU A 103 -23.73 -10.15 2.54
CA LEU A 103 -22.55 -10.96 2.24
C LEU A 103 -21.26 -10.18 2.50
N PRO A 104 -20.16 -10.85 2.91
CA PRO A 104 -18.84 -10.24 2.90
C PRO A 104 -18.42 -9.90 1.45
N LEU A 105 -17.65 -8.83 1.26
CA LEU A 105 -17.36 -8.29 -0.07
C LEU A 105 -16.73 -9.33 -1.01
N TYR A 106 -15.82 -10.19 -0.53
CA TYR A 106 -15.19 -11.20 -1.39
C TYR A 106 -16.18 -12.12 -2.11
N GLN A 107 -17.34 -12.39 -1.50
CA GLN A 107 -18.40 -13.21 -2.13
C GLN A 107 -18.97 -12.54 -3.39
N LEU A 108 -19.09 -11.21 -3.40
CA LEU A 108 -19.55 -10.47 -4.57
C LEU A 108 -18.45 -10.33 -5.65
N LEU A 109 -17.20 -10.50 -5.27
CA LEU A 109 -16.05 -10.42 -6.20
C LEU A 109 -15.76 -11.76 -6.92
N GLY A 110 -16.54 -12.80 -6.61
CA GLY A 110 -16.43 -14.12 -7.24
C GLY A 110 -16.29 -15.27 -6.25
N GLY A 111 -16.29 -14.99 -4.94
CA GLY A 111 -16.10 -15.97 -3.88
C GLY A 111 -14.63 -16.18 -3.54
N ALA A 112 -14.37 -17.03 -2.54
CA ALA A 112 -13.01 -17.30 -2.07
C ALA A 112 -12.27 -18.22 -3.05
N SER A 113 -11.11 -17.78 -3.53
CA SER A 113 -10.15 -18.59 -4.29
C SER A 113 -9.14 -19.31 -3.39
N ARG A 114 -9.12 -19.00 -2.11
CA ARG A 114 -8.27 -19.57 -1.05
C ARG A 114 -8.93 -19.43 0.31
N ASP A 115 -8.41 -20.15 1.31
CA ASP A 115 -9.00 -20.12 2.66
C ASP A 115 -8.49 -18.93 3.49
N ARG A 116 -7.32 -18.38 3.14
CA ARG A 116 -6.65 -17.30 3.89
C ARG A 116 -5.64 -16.57 3.01
N VAL A 117 -5.29 -15.35 3.40
CA VAL A 117 -4.38 -14.45 2.69
C VAL A 117 -3.00 -14.49 3.38
N ARG A 118 -1.99 -15.03 2.70
CA ARG A 118 -0.60 -15.05 3.18
C ARG A 118 -0.03 -13.64 3.24
N THR A 119 0.76 -13.35 4.29
CA THR A 119 1.34 -12.02 4.49
C THR A 119 2.86 -12.02 4.53
N TYR A 120 3.46 -10.84 4.41
CA TYR A 120 4.83 -10.60 4.82
C TYR A 120 4.91 -9.44 5.82
N GLY A 121 5.93 -9.49 6.69
CA GLY A 121 6.23 -8.47 7.68
C GLY A 121 7.50 -7.70 7.35
N HIS A 122 7.67 -6.53 7.95
CA HIS A 122 8.86 -5.69 7.80
C HIS A 122 9.83 -5.94 8.95
N ALA A 123 11.07 -6.25 8.64
CA ALA A 123 12.17 -6.25 9.58
C ALA A 123 13.16 -5.14 9.22
N ALA A 124 13.48 -4.30 10.20
CA ALA A 124 14.43 -3.22 10.05
C ALA A 124 15.44 -3.20 11.22
N GLY A 125 16.64 -2.70 10.96
CA GLY A 125 17.67 -2.52 11.96
C GLY A 125 18.69 -1.46 11.53
N ARG A 126 19.27 -0.74 12.48
CA ARG A 126 20.32 0.26 12.22
C ARG A 126 21.62 -0.40 11.75
N ASP A 127 21.79 -1.66 12.11
CA ASP A 127 22.89 -2.53 11.70
C ASP A 127 22.38 -3.99 11.51
N VAL A 128 23.29 -4.88 11.11
CA VAL A 128 22.95 -6.29 10.88
C VAL A 128 22.48 -6.99 12.16
N PRO A 129 23.12 -6.86 13.34
CA PRO A 129 22.61 -7.47 14.56
C PRO A 129 21.18 -7.07 14.92
N GLU A 130 20.86 -5.78 14.91
CA GLU A 130 19.48 -5.31 15.16
C GLU A 130 18.49 -5.85 14.12
N LEU A 131 18.90 -5.90 12.86
CA LEU A 131 18.08 -6.47 11.80
C LEU A 131 17.77 -7.96 12.06
N LEU A 132 18.79 -8.76 12.43
CA LEU A 132 18.58 -10.20 12.72
C LEU A 132 17.62 -10.39 13.89
N ASP A 133 17.71 -9.55 14.93
CA ASP A 133 16.76 -9.58 16.05
C ASP A 133 15.35 -9.19 15.61
N SER A 134 15.22 -8.20 14.73
CA SER A 134 13.94 -7.81 14.13
C SER A 134 13.33 -8.94 13.30
N VAL A 135 14.12 -9.66 12.50
CA VAL A 135 13.68 -10.84 11.75
C VAL A 135 13.16 -11.93 12.70
N ARG A 136 13.91 -12.24 13.78
CA ARG A 136 13.45 -13.23 14.79
C ARG A 136 12.10 -12.81 15.40
N ALA A 137 11.94 -11.54 15.72
CA ALA A 137 10.69 -11.03 16.28
C ALA A 137 9.52 -11.19 15.30
N ARG A 138 9.70 -10.93 14.00
CA ARG A 138 8.65 -11.13 12.99
C ARG A 138 8.31 -12.61 12.78
N LEU A 139 9.31 -13.46 12.74
CA LEU A 139 9.08 -14.93 12.68
C LEU A 139 8.32 -15.44 13.92
N ALA A 140 8.62 -14.93 15.10
CA ALA A 140 7.88 -15.25 16.34
C ALA A 140 6.43 -14.75 16.31
N GLN A 141 6.11 -13.72 15.54
CA GLN A 141 4.74 -13.24 15.28
C GLN A 141 4.02 -14.08 14.20
N GLY A 142 4.71 -15.07 13.61
CA GLY A 142 4.15 -15.97 12.60
C GLY A 142 4.30 -15.52 11.15
N TYR A 143 4.95 -14.41 10.85
CA TYR A 143 5.13 -13.97 9.46
C TYR A 143 5.93 -14.99 8.64
N PRO A 144 5.39 -15.49 7.51
CA PRO A 144 6.03 -16.52 6.70
C PRO A 144 7.00 -15.97 5.64
N ALA A 145 7.13 -14.66 5.54
CA ALA A 145 8.02 -13.95 4.62
C ALA A 145 8.40 -12.59 5.23
N ILE A 146 9.61 -12.12 4.96
CA ILE A 146 10.15 -10.92 5.62
C ILE A 146 10.77 -9.96 4.61
N ARG A 147 10.30 -8.69 4.62
CA ARG A 147 10.99 -7.59 3.93
C ARG A 147 12.15 -7.10 4.77
N ILE A 148 13.34 -7.10 4.19
CA ILE A 148 14.59 -6.72 4.85
C ILE A 148 14.94 -5.27 4.54
N GLN A 149 15.19 -4.48 5.59
CA GLN A 149 15.62 -3.10 5.48
C GLN A 149 16.68 -2.79 6.55
N THR A 150 17.75 -2.07 6.21
CA THR A 150 18.86 -1.82 7.13
C THR A 150 19.43 -0.42 6.96
N GLY A 151 20.01 0.11 8.04
CA GLY A 151 20.88 1.27 7.96
C GLY A 151 22.07 1.01 7.05
N VAL A 152 22.55 2.04 6.39
CA VAL A 152 23.74 1.97 5.53
C VAL A 152 24.92 2.56 6.26
N PRO A 153 26.06 1.86 6.40
CA PRO A 153 27.23 2.37 7.11
C PRO A 153 27.70 3.74 6.60
N GLY A 154 27.84 4.67 7.52
CA GLY A 154 28.25 6.05 7.22
C GLY A 154 27.09 7.03 6.99
N LEU A 155 25.85 6.54 6.84
CA LEU A 155 24.65 7.38 6.78
C LEU A 155 24.03 7.53 8.16
N ARG A 156 23.65 8.75 8.53
CA ARG A 156 23.06 9.03 9.86
C ARG A 156 21.61 8.58 9.97
N ARG A 157 20.87 8.63 8.88
CA ARG A 157 19.46 8.28 8.81
C ARG A 157 19.16 7.66 7.46
N VAL A 158 18.39 6.59 7.49
CA VAL A 158 17.86 5.90 6.28
C VAL A 158 16.38 5.70 6.48
N TYR A 159 15.58 6.05 5.48
CA TYR A 159 14.13 5.86 5.50
C TYR A 159 13.74 4.40 5.80
N GLY A 160 12.72 4.24 6.61
CA GLY A 160 12.21 2.92 7.01
C GLY A 160 13.04 2.20 8.07
N VAL A 161 14.18 2.79 8.52
CA VAL A 161 15.04 2.23 9.57
C VAL A 161 15.01 3.09 10.83
N HIS A 162 14.90 4.40 10.67
CA HIS A 162 14.88 5.35 11.79
C HIS A 162 13.51 6.01 11.91
N ASP A 163 13.07 6.26 13.14
CA ASP A 163 11.86 7.04 13.38
C ASP A 163 12.03 8.45 12.83
N THR A 164 11.02 8.92 12.09
CA THR A 164 10.98 10.29 11.61
C THR A 164 10.50 11.20 12.75
N PRO A 165 11.26 12.24 13.16
CA PRO A 165 10.81 13.17 14.19
C PRO A 165 9.52 13.87 13.79
N ALA A 166 8.61 14.04 14.75
CA ALA A 166 7.34 14.73 14.53
C ALA A 166 7.52 16.23 14.23
N SER A 167 8.65 16.84 14.65
CA SER A 167 8.94 18.26 14.42
C SER A 167 10.45 18.51 14.34
N THR A 168 10.81 19.64 13.75
CA THR A 168 12.19 20.16 13.77
C THR A 168 12.56 20.68 15.17
N PRO A 169 13.88 20.86 15.48
CA PRO A 169 14.31 21.40 16.79
C PRO A 169 13.72 22.76 17.16
N ASP A 170 13.27 23.55 16.19
CA ASP A 170 12.61 24.83 16.40
C ASP A 170 11.06 24.72 16.51
N GLY A 171 10.55 23.50 16.61
CA GLY A 171 9.12 23.22 16.82
C GLY A 171 8.25 23.29 15.55
N ARG A 172 8.82 23.56 14.38
CA ARG A 172 8.08 23.52 13.12
C ARG A 172 7.93 22.07 12.65
N VAL A 173 6.77 21.75 12.09
CA VAL A 173 6.55 20.47 11.41
C VAL A 173 6.96 20.63 9.94
N LEU A 174 8.14 20.15 9.60
CA LEU A 174 8.74 20.19 8.25
C LEU A 174 9.29 18.83 7.87
N PRO A 175 9.46 18.54 6.56
CA PRO A 175 10.13 17.32 6.12
C PRO A 175 11.52 17.19 6.75
N VAL A 176 11.81 16.03 7.31
CA VAL A 176 13.15 15.72 7.83
C VAL A 176 14.07 15.41 6.65
N VAL A 177 15.30 15.84 6.74
CA VAL A 177 16.34 15.50 5.76
C VAL A 177 17.02 14.20 6.19
N GLU A 178 17.06 13.25 5.27
CA GLU A 178 17.80 11.99 5.39
C GLU A 178 18.97 11.95 4.41
N ASP A 179 20.05 11.30 4.81
CA ASP A 179 21.25 11.21 3.99
C ASP A 179 21.15 10.00 3.04
N TRP A 180 21.68 10.15 1.82
CA TRP A 180 21.74 9.05 0.87
C TRP A 180 23.09 8.95 0.15
N ASP A 181 23.59 7.71 0.01
CA ASP A 181 24.78 7.34 -0.80
C ASP A 181 24.49 6.01 -1.51
N THR A 182 24.16 6.10 -2.78
CA THR A 182 23.84 4.93 -3.62
C THR A 182 25.02 3.95 -3.70
N ALA A 183 26.26 4.43 -3.75
CA ALA A 183 27.42 3.55 -3.85
C ALA A 183 27.66 2.77 -2.55
N ALA A 184 27.47 3.40 -1.41
CA ALA A 184 27.53 2.74 -0.10
C ALA A 184 26.41 1.70 0.03
N TYR A 185 25.18 2.05 -0.35
CA TYR A 185 24.02 1.15 -0.34
C TYR A 185 24.26 -0.09 -1.19
N LEU A 186 24.66 0.05 -2.46
CA LEU A 186 24.89 -1.07 -3.37
C LEU A 186 25.99 -2.03 -2.90
N ARG A 187 27.01 -1.53 -2.21
CA ARG A 187 28.05 -2.39 -1.61
C ARG A 187 27.55 -3.12 -0.36
N HIS A 188 26.65 -2.48 0.40
CA HIS A 188 26.22 -3.01 1.70
C HIS A 188 25.12 -4.06 1.57
N ILE A 189 24.11 -3.84 0.73
CA ILE A 189 22.92 -4.70 0.67
C ILE A 189 23.25 -6.19 0.43
N PRO A 190 24.12 -6.60 -0.50
CA PRO A 190 24.46 -8.02 -0.66
C PRO A 190 25.01 -8.65 0.63
N THR A 191 25.83 -7.92 1.41
CA THR A 191 26.39 -8.44 2.67
C THR A 191 25.31 -8.61 3.76
N VAL A 192 24.27 -7.79 3.72
CA VAL A 192 23.10 -7.94 4.61
C VAL A 192 22.36 -9.23 4.29
N PHE A 193 22.07 -9.50 3.01
CA PHE A 193 21.38 -10.73 2.60
C PHE A 193 22.22 -11.97 2.86
N GLU A 194 23.55 -11.90 2.70
CA GLU A 194 24.47 -12.98 3.10
C GLU A 194 24.32 -13.29 4.60
N ALA A 195 24.34 -12.29 5.46
CA ALA A 195 24.18 -12.46 6.90
C ALA A 195 22.81 -13.06 7.28
N VAL A 196 21.71 -12.56 6.67
CA VAL A 196 20.37 -13.07 6.90
C VAL A 196 20.25 -14.52 6.43
N ARG A 197 20.78 -14.87 5.25
CA ARG A 197 20.79 -16.27 4.75
C ARG A 197 21.64 -17.19 5.61
N HIS A 198 22.77 -16.72 6.12
CA HIS A 198 23.60 -17.48 7.04
C HIS A 198 22.86 -17.84 8.33
N GLU A 199 22.07 -16.91 8.87
CA GLU A 199 21.35 -17.10 10.14
C GLU A 199 20.05 -17.91 9.98
N PHE A 200 19.25 -17.64 8.93
CA PHE A 200 17.89 -18.19 8.80
C PHE A 200 17.75 -19.23 7.70
N GLY A 201 18.80 -19.49 6.93
CA GLY A 201 18.80 -20.49 5.86
C GLY A 201 18.12 -20.02 4.56
N PRO A 202 18.09 -20.91 3.55
CA PRO A 202 17.59 -20.59 2.21
C PRO A 202 16.06 -20.57 2.11
N GLU A 203 15.35 -21.26 3.00
CA GLU A 203 13.90 -21.49 2.88
C GLU A 203 13.04 -20.27 3.27
N LEU A 204 13.60 -19.30 4.00
CA LEU A 204 12.86 -18.11 4.38
C LEU A 204 12.68 -17.17 3.17
N PRO A 205 11.44 -16.88 2.72
CA PRO A 205 11.21 -15.92 1.66
C PRO A 205 11.61 -14.51 2.11
N LEU A 206 12.58 -13.92 1.43
CA LEU A 206 13.11 -12.59 1.72
C LEU A 206 12.75 -11.61 0.61
N LEU A 207 12.31 -10.42 1.01
CA LEU A 207 11.94 -9.33 0.12
C LEU A 207 12.88 -8.14 0.38
N HIS A 208 13.15 -7.37 -0.65
CA HIS A 208 13.90 -6.12 -0.54
C HIS A 208 13.26 -5.00 -1.33
N ASP A 209 13.15 -3.85 -0.72
CA ASP A 209 12.57 -2.65 -1.30
C ASP A 209 13.66 -1.58 -1.48
N ALA A 210 13.86 -1.16 -2.70
CA ALA A 210 14.83 -0.12 -3.03
C ALA A 210 14.23 1.30 -3.04
N HIS A 211 12.90 1.43 -2.88
CA HIS A 211 12.18 2.71 -2.80
C HIS A 211 12.57 3.71 -3.90
N HIS A 212 12.49 3.31 -5.16
CA HIS A 212 12.72 4.15 -6.34
C HIS A 212 14.11 4.81 -6.46
N ARG A 213 15.09 4.45 -5.61
CA ARG A 213 16.37 5.16 -5.44
C ARG A 213 17.42 4.89 -6.51
N LEU A 214 17.21 3.92 -7.40
CA LEU A 214 18.27 3.45 -8.29
C LEU A 214 18.00 3.84 -9.75
N THR A 215 19.07 4.14 -10.47
CA THR A 215 19.00 4.17 -11.93
C THR A 215 18.79 2.74 -12.47
N PRO A 216 18.28 2.55 -13.70
CA PRO A 216 18.10 1.21 -14.28
C PRO A 216 19.38 0.36 -14.29
N LEU A 217 20.55 0.98 -14.53
CA LEU A 217 21.84 0.29 -14.49
C LEU A 217 22.19 -0.19 -13.06
N GLN A 218 21.93 0.64 -12.06
CA GLN A 218 22.18 0.31 -10.66
C GLN A 218 21.19 -0.77 -10.17
N ALA A 219 19.91 -0.69 -10.55
CA ALA A 219 18.91 -1.69 -10.25
C ALA A 219 19.23 -3.05 -10.90
N ALA A 220 19.67 -3.05 -12.17
CA ALA A 220 20.10 -4.25 -12.87
C ALA A 220 21.31 -4.92 -12.18
N ARG A 221 22.26 -4.10 -11.70
CA ARG A 221 23.41 -4.60 -10.94
C ARG A 221 22.96 -5.19 -9.60
N LEU A 222 22.16 -4.47 -8.83
CA LEU A 222 21.65 -4.95 -7.53
C LEU A 222 20.85 -6.24 -7.70
N GLY A 223 19.94 -6.30 -8.67
CA GLY A 223 19.15 -7.51 -8.95
C GLY A 223 20.03 -8.74 -9.19
N ARG A 224 21.08 -8.60 -10.01
CA ARG A 224 22.04 -9.67 -10.27
C ARG A 224 22.88 -10.02 -9.03
N ASP A 225 23.33 -9.03 -8.26
CA ASP A 225 24.16 -9.24 -7.07
C ASP A 225 23.34 -9.91 -5.94
N LEU A 226 22.01 -9.84 -6.00
CA LEU A 226 21.09 -10.50 -5.08
C LEU A 226 20.61 -11.89 -5.53
N GLU A 227 20.85 -12.32 -6.78
CA GLU A 227 20.46 -13.65 -7.27
C GLU A 227 20.94 -14.81 -6.39
N PRO A 228 22.19 -14.81 -5.85
CA PRO A 228 22.66 -15.89 -4.98
C PRO A 228 21.83 -16.08 -3.69
N TYR A 229 21.06 -15.07 -3.33
CA TYR A 229 20.25 -15.09 -2.10
C TYR A 229 18.78 -15.47 -2.34
N ASP A 230 18.37 -15.78 -3.56
CA ASP A 230 17.03 -16.25 -3.94
C ASP A 230 15.91 -15.44 -3.28
N LEU A 231 15.83 -14.16 -3.63
CA LEU A 231 14.83 -13.24 -3.09
C LEU A 231 13.44 -13.61 -3.62
N PHE A 232 12.44 -13.44 -2.77
CA PHE A 232 11.04 -13.49 -3.20
C PHE A 232 10.74 -12.37 -4.21
N TRP A 233 11.28 -11.16 -3.97
CA TRP A 233 11.36 -10.08 -4.96
C TRP A 233 12.34 -8.96 -4.58
N LEU A 234 12.72 -8.16 -5.59
CA LEU A 234 13.26 -6.81 -5.48
C LEU A 234 12.14 -5.82 -5.85
N GLU A 235 11.82 -4.89 -4.94
CA GLU A 235 10.69 -3.98 -5.02
C GLU A 235 11.12 -2.58 -5.44
N ASP A 236 10.28 -1.92 -6.25
CA ASP A 236 10.34 -0.50 -6.64
C ASP A 236 11.76 0.03 -6.83
N CYS A 237 12.53 -0.69 -7.66
CA CYS A 237 13.97 -0.48 -7.78
C CYS A 237 14.36 0.81 -8.53
N THR A 238 13.47 1.37 -9.37
CA THR A 238 13.72 2.60 -10.15
C THR A 238 12.58 3.60 -9.95
N PRO A 239 12.82 4.91 -10.21
CA PRO A 239 11.74 5.90 -10.21
C PRO A 239 10.57 5.47 -11.10
N ALA A 240 9.35 5.67 -10.59
CA ALA A 240 8.10 5.28 -11.25
C ALA A 240 7.92 5.92 -12.63
N GLU A 241 8.50 7.08 -12.86
CA GLU A 241 8.50 7.81 -14.13
C GLU A 241 9.33 7.13 -15.21
N ASN A 242 10.31 6.28 -14.83
CA ASN A 242 11.22 5.61 -15.77
C ASN A 242 10.88 4.13 -15.97
N GLN A 243 9.64 3.83 -16.34
CA GLN A 243 9.19 2.45 -16.58
C GLN A 243 9.95 1.73 -17.69
N GLU A 244 10.37 2.46 -18.74
CA GLU A 244 11.16 1.93 -19.85
C GLU A 244 12.50 1.34 -19.38
N GLY A 245 13.06 1.89 -18.30
CA GLY A 245 14.28 1.41 -17.66
C GLY A 245 14.16 -0.02 -17.12
N LEU A 246 12.96 -0.48 -16.80
CA LEU A 246 12.74 -1.85 -16.33
C LEU A 246 13.06 -2.93 -17.37
N ARG A 247 13.08 -2.59 -18.68
CA ARG A 247 13.58 -3.52 -19.72
C ARG A 247 15.06 -3.83 -19.52
N LEU A 248 15.87 -2.82 -19.15
CA LEU A 248 17.28 -3.05 -18.83
C LEU A 248 17.43 -3.91 -17.58
N VAL A 249 16.66 -3.63 -16.53
CA VAL A 249 16.69 -4.42 -15.29
C VAL A 249 16.33 -5.86 -15.59
N ARG A 250 15.18 -6.11 -16.23
CA ARG A 250 14.69 -7.46 -16.54
C ARG A 250 15.65 -8.25 -17.44
N SER A 251 16.37 -7.61 -18.34
CA SER A 251 17.33 -8.30 -19.22
C SER A 251 18.62 -8.74 -18.52
N HIS A 252 18.88 -8.28 -17.29
CA HIS A 252 20.14 -8.51 -16.57
C HIS A 252 19.97 -9.25 -15.23
N THR A 253 18.76 -9.54 -14.80
CA THR A 253 18.53 -10.32 -13.60
C THR A 253 17.29 -11.20 -13.71
N THR A 254 17.35 -12.37 -13.05
CA THR A 254 16.23 -13.27 -12.84
C THR A 254 15.54 -13.08 -11.50
N THR A 255 16.07 -12.20 -10.63
CA THR A 255 15.40 -11.81 -9.40
C THR A 255 14.00 -11.28 -9.71
N PRO A 256 12.94 -11.84 -9.10
CA PRO A 256 11.58 -11.37 -9.33
C PRO A 256 11.42 -9.88 -8.99
N LEU A 257 10.61 -9.16 -9.77
CA LEU A 257 10.38 -7.73 -9.60
C LEU A 257 8.94 -7.46 -9.16
N ALA A 258 8.79 -6.63 -8.13
CA ALA A 258 7.51 -6.14 -7.61
C ALA A 258 7.47 -4.62 -7.74
N ILE A 259 6.49 -4.08 -8.48
CA ILE A 259 6.47 -2.65 -8.84
C ILE A 259 5.07 -2.10 -8.67
N GLY A 260 4.95 -0.85 -8.14
CA GLY A 260 3.78 -0.06 -8.42
C GLY A 260 3.03 0.57 -7.25
N GLU A 261 3.60 0.71 -6.07
CA GLU A 261 2.93 1.35 -4.92
C GLU A 261 2.52 2.80 -5.19
N VAL A 262 3.29 3.52 -6.01
CA VAL A 262 3.01 4.90 -6.41
C VAL A 262 2.19 5.04 -7.70
N PHE A 263 1.84 3.92 -8.36
CA PHE A 263 1.04 3.95 -9.59
C PHE A 263 -0.45 4.12 -9.28
N ASN A 264 -1.14 4.86 -10.15
CA ASN A 264 -2.52 5.26 -9.89
C ASN A 264 -3.54 4.71 -10.89
N THR A 265 -3.09 4.17 -12.03
CA THR A 265 -4.00 3.71 -13.08
C THR A 265 -3.46 2.47 -13.80
N VAL A 266 -4.37 1.72 -14.45
CA VAL A 266 -4.00 0.57 -15.31
C VAL A 266 -3.04 0.98 -16.44
N PHE A 267 -3.03 2.24 -16.84
CA PHE A 267 -2.14 2.74 -17.90
C PHE A 267 -0.67 2.73 -17.47
N ASP A 268 -0.40 2.86 -16.19
CA ASP A 268 0.94 2.81 -15.61
C ASP A 268 1.50 1.37 -15.66
N PHE A 269 0.64 0.36 -15.59
CA PHE A 269 1.03 -1.05 -15.65
C PHE A 269 1.00 -1.66 -17.05
N ARG A 270 0.36 -1.01 -18.05
CA ARG A 270 0.07 -1.62 -19.33
C ARG A 270 1.31 -2.19 -20.02
N THR A 271 2.39 -1.42 -20.11
CA THR A 271 3.66 -1.86 -20.72
C THR A 271 4.32 -2.94 -19.88
N LEU A 272 4.35 -2.76 -18.56
CA LEU A 272 4.99 -3.70 -17.63
C LEU A 272 4.35 -5.08 -17.68
N VAL A 273 3.03 -5.14 -17.77
CA VAL A 273 2.28 -6.40 -17.88
C VAL A 273 2.42 -7.02 -19.26
N ASN A 274 2.21 -6.24 -20.34
CA ASN A 274 2.27 -6.76 -21.71
C ASN A 274 3.63 -7.34 -22.07
N GLU A 275 4.71 -6.73 -21.58
CA GLU A 275 6.08 -7.15 -21.88
C GLU A 275 6.68 -8.05 -20.78
N GLN A 276 5.88 -8.42 -19.76
CA GLN A 276 6.31 -9.26 -18.64
C GLN A 276 7.57 -8.72 -17.94
N LEU A 277 7.62 -7.40 -17.74
CA LEU A 277 8.75 -6.74 -17.10
C LEU A 277 8.75 -6.87 -15.58
N ILE A 278 7.62 -7.29 -15.01
CA ILE A 278 7.42 -7.48 -13.56
C ILE A 278 6.79 -8.83 -13.28
N ASP A 279 6.92 -9.31 -12.06
CA ASP A 279 6.34 -10.57 -11.59
C ASP A 279 5.18 -10.34 -10.63
N TYR A 280 5.18 -9.16 -9.96
CA TYR A 280 4.16 -8.78 -8.99
C TYR A 280 3.70 -7.33 -9.20
N VAL A 281 2.37 -7.14 -9.12
CA VAL A 281 1.73 -5.83 -9.12
C VAL A 281 1.58 -5.35 -7.68
N ARG A 282 2.23 -4.24 -7.33
CA ARG A 282 2.27 -3.66 -5.98
C ARG A 282 1.29 -2.50 -5.75
N ALA A 283 0.27 -2.33 -6.59
CA ALA A 283 -0.68 -1.23 -6.46
C ALA A 283 -1.52 -1.32 -5.16
N ALA A 284 -1.84 -0.17 -4.56
CA ALA A 284 -2.71 -0.06 -3.40
C ALA A 284 -4.17 0.14 -3.80
N VAL A 285 -5.13 -0.50 -3.12
CA VAL A 285 -6.58 -0.24 -3.32
C VAL A 285 -6.87 1.26 -3.19
N THR A 286 -6.33 1.89 -2.15
CA THR A 286 -6.56 3.30 -1.82
C THR A 286 -6.02 4.25 -2.90
N HIS A 287 -4.89 3.94 -3.53
CA HIS A 287 -4.23 4.85 -4.48
C HIS A 287 -4.57 4.57 -5.95
N PHE A 288 -5.14 3.41 -6.24
CA PHE A 288 -5.42 2.95 -7.61
C PHE A 288 -6.87 3.19 -8.07
N GLY A 289 -7.65 3.91 -7.27
CA GLY A 289 -9.05 4.21 -7.60
C GLY A 289 -10.06 3.17 -7.09
N GLY A 290 -9.66 2.27 -6.17
CA GLY A 290 -10.54 1.34 -5.48
C GLY A 290 -10.47 -0.11 -5.97
N VAL A 291 -11.42 -0.90 -5.52
CA VAL A 291 -11.54 -2.34 -5.81
C VAL A 291 -11.82 -2.59 -7.30
N SER A 292 -12.71 -1.79 -7.91
CA SER A 292 -13.14 -1.99 -9.30
C SER A 292 -11.99 -1.94 -10.30
N PRO A 293 -11.15 -0.90 -10.36
CA PRO A 293 -10.04 -0.85 -11.31
C PRO A 293 -8.91 -1.80 -10.94
N LEU A 294 -8.67 -2.03 -9.64
CA LEU A 294 -7.59 -2.92 -9.22
C LEU A 294 -7.91 -4.38 -9.57
N LYS A 295 -9.16 -4.82 -9.39
CA LYS A 295 -9.58 -6.15 -9.84
C LYS A 295 -9.38 -6.32 -11.36
N LYS A 296 -9.74 -5.32 -12.17
CA LYS A 296 -9.51 -5.34 -13.62
C LYS A 296 -8.02 -5.44 -13.97
N LEU A 297 -7.15 -4.75 -13.21
CA LEU A 297 -5.70 -4.86 -13.37
C LEU A 297 -5.21 -6.28 -13.07
N PHE A 298 -5.69 -6.89 -11.99
CA PHE A 298 -5.28 -8.26 -11.64
C PHE A 298 -5.79 -9.29 -12.65
N ASP A 299 -7.02 -9.14 -13.16
CA ASP A 299 -7.55 -9.99 -14.22
C ASP A 299 -6.68 -9.87 -15.51
N PHE A 300 -6.21 -8.66 -15.82
CA PHE A 300 -5.28 -8.41 -16.94
C PHE A 300 -3.89 -9.01 -16.66
N ALA A 301 -3.33 -8.81 -15.48
CA ALA A 301 -2.02 -9.35 -15.08
C ALA A 301 -2.00 -10.88 -15.06
N ALA A 302 -3.12 -11.51 -14.69
CA ALA A 302 -3.26 -12.97 -14.67
C ALA A 302 -3.04 -13.60 -16.06
N GLN A 303 -3.38 -12.90 -17.15
CA GLN A 303 -3.15 -13.38 -18.53
C GLN A 303 -1.65 -13.56 -18.85
N GLN A 304 -0.79 -12.86 -18.12
CA GLN A 304 0.67 -12.92 -18.23
C GLN A 304 1.32 -13.65 -17.05
N GLN A 305 0.52 -14.37 -16.23
CA GLN A 305 1.00 -15.09 -15.03
C GLN A 305 1.62 -14.17 -13.96
N ILE A 306 1.38 -12.88 -14.03
CA ILE A 306 1.81 -11.90 -13.03
C ILE A 306 0.86 -11.94 -11.84
N LYS A 307 1.40 -11.90 -10.64
CA LYS A 307 0.64 -12.03 -9.39
C LYS A 307 0.34 -10.66 -8.76
N SER A 308 -0.66 -10.65 -7.87
CA SER A 308 -0.90 -9.50 -6.99
C SER A 308 0.04 -9.52 -5.79
N ALA A 309 0.37 -8.34 -5.29
CA ALA A 309 1.05 -8.11 -4.02
C ALA A 309 0.64 -6.72 -3.52
N ILE A 310 -0.60 -6.60 -3.03
CA ILE A 310 -1.20 -5.30 -2.72
C ILE A 310 -0.36 -4.57 -1.68
N HIS A 311 -0.01 -3.31 -1.97
CA HIS A 311 0.65 -2.39 -1.04
C HIS A 311 -0.29 -2.10 0.14
N GLY A 312 0.16 -2.40 1.35
CA GLY A 312 -0.65 -2.33 2.57
C GLY A 312 0.17 -2.01 3.83
N PRO A 313 0.98 -0.94 3.84
CA PRO A 313 1.73 -0.51 5.01
C PRO A 313 0.80 0.08 6.08
N GLU A 314 1.37 0.51 7.20
CA GLU A 314 0.62 1.09 8.33
C GLU A 314 -0.16 2.36 8.00
N ASP A 315 0.16 3.07 6.91
CA ASP A 315 -0.52 4.28 6.48
C ASP A 315 -1.78 4.03 5.63
N ILE A 316 -2.10 2.79 5.34
CA ILE A 316 -3.41 2.36 4.84
C ILE A 316 -4.32 2.10 6.05
N SER A 317 -5.52 2.70 6.05
CA SER A 317 -6.46 2.50 7.16
C SER A 317 -7.01 1.07 7.22
N PRO A 318 -7.61 0.65 8.35
CA PRO A 318 -8.31 -0.64 8.41
C PRO A 318 -9.39 -0.82 7.34
N VAL A 319 -9.99 0.27 6.82
CA VAL A 319 -10.95 0.22 5.71
C VAL A 319 -10.26 -0.19 4.41
N GLY A 320 -9.14 0.45 4.08
CA GLY A 320 -8.34 0.12 2.89
C GLY A 320 -7.74 -1.28 2.98
N MET A 321 -7.25 -1.66 4.16
CA MET A 321 -6.72 -3.01 4.42
C MET A 321 -7.81 -4.08 4.27
N ALA A 322 -9.00 -3.87 4.81
CA ALA A 322 -10.11 -4.81 4.64
C ALA A 322 -10.47 -4.99 3.16
N ALA A 323 -10.54 -3.88 2.39
CA ALA A 323 -10.81 -3.95 0.96
C ALA A 323 -9.73 -4.77 0.20
N ALA A 324 -8.45 -4.59 0.58
CA ALA A 324 -7.34 -5.36 0.03
C ALA A 324 -7.48 -6.87 0.34
N ILE A 325 -7.74 -7.22 1.60
CA ILE A 325 -7.88 -8.62 2.03
C ILE A 325 -9.06 -9.31 1.32
N HIS A 326 -10.20 -8.64 1.16
CA HIS A 326 -11.33 -9.18 0.41
C HIS A 326 -10.98 -9.42 -1.06
N LEU A 327 -10.26 -8.50 -1.68
CA LEU A 327 -9.81 -8.65 -3.07
C LEU A 327 -8.81 -9.79 -3.20
N ASP A 328 -7.80 -9.87 -2.34
CA ASP A 328 -6.79 -10.92 -2.32
C ASP A 328 -7.39 -12.31 -2.11
N LEU A 329 -8.45 -12.40 -1.28
CA LEU A 329 -9.15 -13.67 -1.07
C LEU A 329 -9.89 -14.12 -2.34
N ALA A 330 -10.43 -13.17 -3.13
CA ALA A 330 -11.26 -13.45 -4.29
C ALA A 330 -10.47 -13.73 -5.58
N ILE A 331 -9.36 -13.03 -5.82
CA ILE A 331 -8.61 -13.17 -7.09
C ILE A 331 -7.79 -14.46 -7.15
N HIS A 332 -7.63 -15.03 -8.36
CA HIS A 332 -6.89 -16.27 -8.56
C HIS A 332 -5.36 -16.05 -8.46
N ASN A 333 -4.83 -15.00 -9.08
CA ASN A 333 -3.39 -14.74 -9.21
C ASN A 333 -2.77 -14.01 -8.01
N PHE A 334 -3.24 -14.29 -6.81
CA PHE A 334 -2.67 -13.76 -5.58
C PHE A 334 -1.22 -14.24 -5.35
N GLY A 335 -0.37 -13.36 -4.89
CA GLY A 335 1.00 -13.64 -4.46
C GLY A 335 1.15 -13.58 -2.95
N ILE A 336 1.16 -12.37 -2.39
CA ILE A 336 1.33 -12.13 -0.96
C ILE A 336 0.77 -10.74 -0.59
N GLN A 337 0.28 -10.55 0.63
CA GLN A 337 -0.20 -9.27 1.15
C GLN A 337 0.82 -8.64 2.09
N GLU A 338 1.11 -7.37 1.91
CA GLU A 338 1.80 -6.57 2.90
C GLU A 338 0.94 -6.32 4.13
N TYR A 339 1.47 -6.57 5.32
CA TYR A 339 0.74 -6.29 6.55
C TYR A 339 1.69 -5.97 7.70
N ALA A 340 1.56 -4.78 8.25
CA ALA A 340 2.34 -4.32 9.40
C ALA A 340 1.52 -4.25 10.70
N GLY A 341 0.21 -4.48 10.63
CA GLY A 341 -0.72 -4.31 11.74
C GLY A 341 -1.16 -2.86 11.92
N HIS A 342 -2.00 -2.64 12.91
CA HIS A 342 -2.47 -1.32 13.31
C HIS A 342 -2.27 -1.10 14.81
N SER A 343 -2.10 0.15 15.24
CA SER A 343 -2.02 0.49 16.66
C SER A 343 -3.35 0.19 17.37
N ALA A 344 -3.30 -0.01 18.69
CA ALA A 344 -4.50 -0.19 19.48
C ALA A 344 -5.47 1.01 19.37
N ALA A 345 -4.95 2.23 19.25
CA ALA A 345 -5.74 3.43 19.07
C ALA A 345 -6.44 3.43 17.69
N THR A 346 -5.74 3.01 16.63
CA THR A 346 -6.33 2.83 15.30
C THR A 346 -7.44 1.78 15.33
N ALA A 347 -7.19 0.62 15.92
CA ALA A 347 -8.16 -0.47 16.02
C ALA A 347 -9.40 -0.10 16.87
N ALA A 348 -9.26 0.80 17.83
CA ALA A 348 -10.40 1.31 18.62
C ALA A 348 -11.30 2.22 17.78
N VAL A 349 -10.72 3.09 16.95
CA VAL A 349 -11.47 3.99 16.03
C VAL A 349 -12.09 3.22 14.86
N PHE A 350 -11.36 2.23 14.33
CA PHE A 350 -11.79 1.39 13.20
C PHE A 350 -11.93 -0.06 13.67
N ARG A 351 -13.10 -0.39 14.27
CA ARG A 351 -13.39 -1.78 14.65
C ARG A 351 -13.54 -2.64 13.40
N HIS A 352 -12.84 -3.76 13.34
CA HIS A 352 -12.84 -4.62 12.15
C HIS A 352 -12.98 -6.11 12.50
N SER A 353 -13.55 -6.87 11.57
CA SER A 353 -13.74 -8.32 11.68
C SER A 353 -12.57 -9.14 11.16
N TYR A 354 -11.67 -8.56 10.38
CA TYR A 354 -10.53 -9.30 9.87
C TYR A 354 -9.55 -9.66 10.98
N THR A 355 -8.94 -10.81 10.85
CA THR A 355 -8.02 -11.37 11.84
C THR A 355 -6.67 -11.67 11.20
N PHE A 356 -5.61 -11.54 12.01
CA PHE A 356 -4.26 -12.00 11.67
C PHE A 356 -3.89 -13.17 12.57
N THR A 357 -3.60 -14.32 11.98
CA THR A 357 -3.24 -15.53 12.72
C THR A 357 -2.19 -16.31 11.94
N ASP A 358 -1.09 -16.65 12.59
CA ASP A 358 0.00 -17.45 11.99
C ASP A 358 0.44 -16.92 10.60
N GLY A 359 0.64 -15.60 10.51
CA GLY A 359 1.11 -14.96 9.29
C GLY A 359 0.09 -14.89 8.15
N HIS A 360 -1.19 -15.09 8.44
CA HIS A 360 -2.26 -15.03 7.47
C HIS A 360 -3.39 -14.11 7.94
N LEU A 361 -4.03 -13.46 6.98
CA LEU A 361 -5.22 -12.65 7.19
C LEU A 361 -6.46 -13.38 6.67
N HIS A 362 -7.59 -13.14 7.35
CA HIS A 362 -8.92 -13.52 6.89
C HIS A 362 -9.87 -12.33 7.13
N PRO A 363 -10.70 -11.93 6.15
CA PRO A 363 -11.57 -10.75 6.28
C PRO A 363 -12.71 -10.93 7.28
N GLY A 364 -13.01 -12.15 7.71
CA GLY A 364 -14.21 -12.48 8.49
C GLY A 364 -15.43 -12.65 7.59
N GLU A 365 -16.57 -12.93 8.23
CA GLU A 365 -17.84 -13.22 7.54
C GLU A 365 -18.87 -12.08 7.69
N ALA A 366 -18.47 -10.95 8.25
CA ALA A 366 -19.37 -9.80 8.40
C ALA A 366 -19.76 -9.23 7.01
N PRO A 367 -21.02 -8.82 6.79
CA PRO A 367 -21.43 -8.19 5.55
C PRO A 367 -20.63 -6.92 5.25
N GLY A 368 -20.33 -6.68 3.99
CA GLY A 368 -19.52 -5.54 3.56
C GLY A 368 -18.03 -5.80 3.71
N LEU A 369 -17.31 -4.78 4.15
CA LEU A 369 -15.89 -4.84 4.49
C LEU A 369 -15.63 -5.41 5.88
N GLY A 370 -16.66 -5.51 6.73
CA GLY A 370 -16.50 -5.88 8.13
C GLY A 370 -15.74 -4.84 8.95
N VAL A 371 -15.84 -3.56 8.59
CA VAL A 371 -15.22 -2.44 9.31
C VAL A 371 -16.28 -1.43 9.73
N GLU A 372 -16.16 -0.93 10.95
CA GLU A 372 -16.97 0.15 11.51
C GLU A 372 -16.09 1.32 11.94
N LEU A 373 -16.56 2.54 11.69
CA LEU A 373 -15.90 3.78 12.14
C LEU A 373 -16.62 4.32 13.38
N ASP A 374 -15.90 4.44 14.48
CA ASP A 374 -16.36 5.17 15.67
C ASP A 374 -16.07 6.66 15.50
N GLU A 375 -17.07 7.43 15.09
CA GLU A 375 -16.90 8.86 14.80
C GLU A 375 -16.65 9.73 16.05
N GLU A 376 -17.11 9.29 17.22
CA GLU A 376 -16.86 10.03 18.47
C GLU A 376 -15.38 9.87 18.85
N LEU A 377 -14.85 8.65 18.78
CA LEU A 377 -13.43 8.41 18.99
C LEU A 377 -12.58 9.07 17.90
N ALA A 378 -13.02 9.02 16.65
CA ALA A 378 -12.32 9.69 15.55
C ALA A 378 -12.19 11.20 15.79
N ALA A 379 -13.24 11.86 16.30
CA ALA A 379 -13.23 13.28 16.63
C ALA A 379 -12.28 13.62 17.80
N ALA A 380 -11.99 12.66 18.68
CA ALA A 380 -11.04 12.83 19.77
C ALA A 380 -9.56 12.80 19.30
N HIS A 381 -9.32 12.40 18.06
CA HIS A 381 -7.98 12.34 17.44
C HIS A 381 -7.90 13.28 16.23
N PRO A 382 -7.76 14.60 16.44
CA PRO A 382 -7.71 15.57 15.35
C PRO A 382 -6.47 15.37 14.47
N TYR A 383 -6.57 15.83 13.22
CA TYR A 383 -5.45 15.85 12.28
C TYR A 383 -4.26 16.63 12.84
N GLU A 384 -3.07 16.09 12.62
CA GLU A 384 -1.80 16.80 12.84
C GLU A 384 -0.96 16.76 11.56
N PRO A 385 -0.31 17.89 11.17
CA PRO A 385 0.56 17.91 10.02
C PRO A 385 1.66 16.85 10.12
N ALA A 386 1.82 16.06 9.05
CA ALA A 386 2.89 15.07 8.93
C ALA A 386 3.49 15.18 7.53
N TYR A 387 4.80 14.98 7.43
CA TYR A 387 5.52 15.03 6.16
C TYR A 387 6.42 13.81 6.03
N LEU A 388 6.50 13.30 4.83
CA LEU A 388 7.51 12.32 4.46
C LEU A 388 8.89 12.99 4.44
N PRO A 389 9.98 12.25 4.75
CA PRO A 389 11.34 12.82 4.71
C PRO A 389 11.75 13.19 3.28
N VAL A 390 12.87 13.89 3.15
CA VAL A 390 13.51 14.23 1.89
C VAL A 390 14.92 13.69 1.92
N ASN A 391 15.27 12.81 0.99
CA ASN A 391 16.64 12.31 0.85
C ASN A 391 17.54 13.34 0.18
N ARG A 392 18.79 13.44 0.67
CA ARG A 392 19.82 14.27 0.04
C ARG A 392 21.14 13.52 -0.06
N LEU A 393 21.82 13.75 -1.17
CA LEU A 393 23.22 13.36 -1.35
C LEU A 393 24.14 14.22 -0.49
N ALA A 394 25.41 13.80 -0.34
CA ALA A 394 26.40 14.52 0.46
C ALA A 394 26.67 15.97 -0.01
N ASP A 395 26.44 16.27 -1.28
CA ASP A 395 26.56 17.62 -1.85
C ASP A 395 25.29 18.49 -1.66
N GLY A 396 24.27 17.94 -1.00
CA GLY A 396 23.00 18.60 -0.75
C GLY A 396 21.94 18.44 -1.86
N THR A 397 22.26 17.74 -2.95
CA THR A 397 21.30 17.46 -4.02
C THR A 397 20.16 16.58 -3.51
N VAL A 398 18.89 16.93 -3.81
CA VAL A 398 17.72 16.09 -3.52
C VAL A 398 17.81 14.82 -4.36
N HIS A 399 17.57 13.69 -3.73
CA HIS A 399 17.59 12.38 -4.35
C HIS A 399 16.20 11.71 -4.23
N ASP A 400 15.90 10.78 -5.13
CA ASP A 400 14.74 9.88 -5.00
C ASP A 400 14.85 9.04 -3.73
N TRP A 401 13.72 8.51 -3.31
CA TRP A 401 13.69 7.90 -2.00
C TRP A 401 13.39 6.45 -1.89
#